data_bd51f40309fbf60ac4b25535b8c3f9e7
#
_entry.id   bd51f40309fbf60ac4b25535b8c3f9e7
#
_cell.length_a   1.000
_cell.length_b   1.000
_cell.length_c   1.000
_cell.angle_alpha   90.00
_cell.angle_beta   90.00
_cell.angle_gamma   90.00
#
_symmetry.space_group_name_H-M   'P 1'
#
loop_
_entity.id
_entity.type
_entity.pdbx_description
1 polymer ?
#
loop_
_entity_poly.entity_id
_entity_poly.type
_entity_poly.pdbx_seq_one_letter_code
_entity_poly.pdbx_strand_id
1 'polypeptide(L)'
;MNKYWAKTLKIICIVLFLTTGANLFSSCNDDLPADSYYTFTGEMMSGFLQTREDFSLFRRIVERAGKMDFLGSRGARTLFPPINSGVEVFLKEHGYASVEDIPASYCDTLLRACLVERIIYTYDLPQTQQENNQLDLPLIIQTDGDTVDADHMTLSIINRRAAIINKLKNDSVENGVVHPVDQMLVPNTSLGATLLDENHSEFTIFYEALRRTGLLDSLARYRDEDYETWKENYPKFRPNIVCGHDTDIFTAKRPDHRYSGFTLLIVPDQVFYDKYGDRFNKNMTMDEKIDALYKLAEEKYGDTQSSSIFGLNKVVPNNAEGKTYKQLFWNKNSLTHSRNPLNMLLSYHIL
;
A
#
# COMPACT_ATOMS: atom_id res chain seq x y z
N MET A 1 -18.74 12.61 83.77
CA MET A 1 -18.96 11.28 83.24
C MET A 1 -18.63 11.12 81.74
N ASN A 2 -17.63 11.85 81.14
CA ASN A 2 -17.47 11.79 79.69
C ASN A 2 -16.01 11.70 79.17
N LYS A 3 -15.03 11.62 80.04
CA LYS A 3 -13.61 11.59 79.57
C LYS A 3 -13.14 10.15 79.28
N TYR A 4 -13.71 9.17 79.89
CA TYR A 4 -13.37 7.75 79.67
C TYR A 4 -14.05 7.18 78.42
N TRP A 5 -15.29 7.56 78.16
CA TRP A 5 -16.04 7.14 76.97
C TRP A 5 -15.37 7.65 75.68
N ALA A 6 -14.89 8.86 75.67
CA ALA A 6 -14.19 9.39 74.50
C ALA A 6 -12.82 8.71 74.22
N LYS A 7 -12.15 8.25 75.28
CA LYS A 7 -10.89 7.47 75.11
C LYS A 7 -11.19 6.05 74.61
N THR A 8 -12.21 5.40 75.10
CA THR A 8 -12.62 4.07 74.68
C THR A 8 -13.12 4.06 73.26
N LEU A 9 -13.90 5.06 72.84
CA LEU A 9 -14.37 5.22 71.47
C LEU A 9 -13.21 5.45 70.48
N LYS A 10 -12.19 6.27 70.81
CA LYS A 10 -10.97 6.46 70.01
C LYS A 10 -10.16 5.16 69.83
N ILE A 11 -10.05 4.34 70.89
CA ILE A 11 -9.33 3.09 70.82
C ILE A 11 -10.09 2.09 69.95
N ILE A 12 -11.42 2.03 70.05
CA ILE A 12 -12.27 1.16 69.21
C ILE A 12 -12.16 1.59 67.74
N CYS A 13 -12.19 2.91 67.41
CA CYS A 13 -12.02 3.41 66.07
C CYS A 13 -10.61 3.07 65.49
N ILE A 14 -9.55 3.19 66.31
CA ILE A 14 -8.17 2.87 65.87
C ILE A 14 -8.04 1.35 65.62
N VAL A 15 -8.62 0.52 66.47
CA VAL A 15 -8.61 -0.96 66.27
C VAL A 15 -9.43 -1.35 65.05
N LEU A 16 -10.59 -0.73 64.80
CA LEU A 16 -11.38 -0.97 63.59
C LEU A 16 -10.61 -0.50 62.33
N PHE A 17 -9.91 0.63 62.41
CA PHE A 17 -9.13 1.13 61.27
C PHE A 17 -7.90 0.27 60.98
N LEU A 18 -7.27 -0.30 61.98
CA LEU A 18 -6.15 -1.22 61.83
C LEU A 18 -6.60 -2.61 61.29
N THR A 19 -7.77 -3.11 61.67
CA THR A 19 -8.30 -4.39 61.19
C THR A 19 -8.90 -4.29 59.78
N THR A 20 -9.48 -3.15 59.38
CA THR A 20 -9.97 -2.93 58.01
C THR A 20 -8.83 -2.53 57.08
N GLY A 21 -7.79 -1.80 57.55
CA GLY A 21 -6.62 -1.43 56.75
C GLY A 21 -5.73 -2.61 56.40
N ALA A 22 -5.60 -3.61 57.29
CA ALA A 22 -4.78 -4.79 57.04
C ALA A 22 -5.30 -5.71 55.92
N ASN A 23 -6.59 -5.65 55.62
CA ASN A 23 -7.19 -6.46 54.55
C ASN A 23 -7.15 -5.77 53.17
N LEU A 24 -6.74 -4.49 53.09
CA LEU A 24 -6.64 -3.77 51.82
C LEU A 24 -5.28 -3.97 51.14
N PHE A 25 -4.27 -4.53 51.81
CA PHE A 25 -2.96 -4.79 51.24
C PHE A 25 -2.71 -6.24 50.81
N SER A 26 -3.72 -7.09 50.95
CA SER A 26 -3.61 -8.51 50.58
C SER A 26 -4.00 -8.80 49.11
N SER A 27 -4.20 -7.75 48.29
CA SER A 27 -4.72 -7.90 46.93
C SER A 27 -3.68 -7.88 45.84
N CYS A 28 -2.39 -8.02 46.13
CA CYS A 28 -1.32 -7.98 45.11
C CYS A 28 -0.37 -9.19 45.18
N ASN A 29 -0.86 -10.33 45.59
CA ASN A 29 -0.11 -11.60 45.48
C ASN A 29 -0.87 -12.60 44.60
N ASP A 30 -1.40 -12.12 43.48
CA ASP A 30 -1.74 -13.00 42.36
C ASP A 30 -0.46 -13.24 41.55
N ASP A 31 0.51 -13.92 42.15
CA ASP A 31 1.42 -14.72 41.34
C ASP A 31 0.53 -15.78 40.68
N LEU A 32 0.18 -15.51 39.43
CA LEU A 32 -0.48 -16.50 38.59
C LEU A 32 0.30 -17.80 38.69
N PRO A 33 -0.34 -18.94 38.96
CA PRO A 33 0.35 -20.24 39.00
C PRO A 33 1.24 -20.35 37.75
N ALA A 34 2.43 -20.93 37.91
CA ALA A 34 3.39 -21.08 36.76
C ALA A 34 2.71 -21.76 35.57
N ASP A 35 1.68 -22.56 35.77
CA ASP A 35 0.85 -23.23 34.78
C ASP A 35 -0.15 -22.29 34.08
N SER A 36 -0.34 -21.05 34.56
CA SER A 36 -1.20 -20.04 33.92
C SER A 36 -0.43 -19.15 32.98
N TYR A 37 0.90 -19.21 32.92
CA TYR A 37 1.67 -18.62 31.85
C TYR A 37 1.40 -19.41 30.57
N TYR A 38 0.71 -18.78 29.61
CA TYR A 38 0.52 -19.35 28.29
C TYR A 38 1.88 -19.58 27.64
N THR A 39 2.36 -20.80 27.67
CA THR A 39 3.54 -21.24 26.93
C THR A 39 3.08 -21.51 25.50
N PHE A 40 3.60 -20.76 24.53
CA PHE A 40 3.35 -21.04 23.14
C PHE A 40 3.92 -22.42 22.80
N THR A 41 3.04 -23.40 22.71
CA THR A 41 3.38 -24.80 22.39
C THR A 41 2.95 -25.16 20.97
N GLY A 42 2.21 -24.29 20.33
CA GLY A 42 1.69 -24.47 18.99
C GLY A 42 2.63 -23.98 17.88
N GLU A 43 2.20 -24.18 16.67
CA GLU A 43 2.94 -23.76 15.48
C GLU A 43 2.83 -22.25 15.26
N MET A 44 3.95 -21.56 15.05
CA MET A 44 4.01 -20.16 14.66
C MET A 44 3.93 -20.01 13.13
N MET A 45 3.70 -18.81 12.60
CA MET A 45 3.73 -18.56 11.14
C MET A 45 5.05 -18.98 10.49
N SER A 46 6.18 -18.81 11.18
CA SER A 46 7.49 -19.31 10.71
C SER A 46 7.51 -20.83 10.61
N GLY A 47 6.98 -21.54 11.60
CA GLY A 47 6.86 -23.00 11.60
C GLY A 47 5.94 -23.48 10.49
N PHE A 48 4.81 -22.81 10.27
CA PHE A 48 3.90 -23.07 9.16
C PHE A 48 4.63 -23.10 7.81
N LEU A 49 5.47 -22.10 7.54
CA LEU A 49 6.24 -22.03 6.30
C LEU A 49 7.38 -23.07 6.25
N GLN A 50 7.94 -23.48 7.41
CA GLN A 50 9.03 -24.45 7.47
C GLN A 50 8.56 -25.89 7.24
N THR A 51 7.36 -26.21 7.70
CA THR A 51 6.84 -27.58 7.70
C THR A 51 6.11 -27.97 6.41
N ARG A 52 5.74 -26.98 5.57
CA ARG A 52 4.93 -27.20 4.36
C ARG A 52 5.71 -26.88 3.10
N GLU A 53 5.97 -27.91 2.29
CA GLU A 53 6.74 -27.79 1.04
C GLU A 53 6.05 -26.92 -0.03
N ASP A 54 4.73 -26.81 -0.02
CA ASP A 54 3.96 -25.98 -0.95
C ASP A 54 4.29 -24.50 -0.85
N PHE A 55 4.94 -24.06 0.24
CA PHE A 55 5.38 -22.68 0.48
C PHE A 55 6.90 -22.52 0.48
N SER A 56 7.65 -23.52 0.00
CA SER A 56 9.11 -23.50 0.06
C SER A 56 9.74 -22.31 -0.67
N LEU A 57 9.17 -21.86 -1.79
CA LEU A 57 9.64 -20.67 -2.50
C LEU A 57 9.33 -19.38 -1.73
N PHE A 58 8.14 -19.26 -1.15
CA PHE A 58 7.81 -18.09 -0.32
C PHE A 58 8.62 -18.07 0.97
N ARG A 59 8.88 -19.22 1.60
CA ARG A 59 9.80 -19.33 2.73
C ARG A 59 11.18 -18.76 2.38
N ARG A 60 11.73 -19.09 1.21
CA ARG A 60 13.04 -18.55 0.76
C ARG A 60 12.98 -17.02 0.57
N ILE A 61 11.87 -16.45 0.12
CA ILE A 61 11.67 -14.99 0.07
C ILE A 61 11.75 -14.41 1.49
N VAL A 62 11.07 -15.01 2.46
CA VAL A 62 11.08 -14.56 3.87
C VAL A 62 12.46 -14.71 4.52
N GLU A 63 13.17 -15.81 4.23
CA GLU A 63 14.55 -16.02 4.68
C GLU A 63 15.51 -14.96 4.12
N ARG A 64 15.40 -14.65 2.82
CA ARG A 64 16.19 -13.58 2.19
C ARG A 64 15.86 -12.18 2.73
N ALA A 65 14.62 -11.95 3.10
CA ALA A 65 14.21 -10.74 3.80
C ALA A 65 14.73 -10.66 5.25
N GLY A 66 15.27 -11.76 5.80
CA GLY A 66 15.73 -11.84 7.20
C GLY A 66 14.59 -11.73 8.21
N LYS A 67 13.37 -12.20 7.86
CA LYS A 67 12.16 -11.99 8.66
C LYS A 67 11.55 -13.28 9.25
N MET A 68 12.26 -14.40 9.23
CA MET A 68 11.76 -15.64 9.83
C MET A 68 11.53 -15.50 11.34
N ASP A 69 12.44 -14.84 12.06
CA ASP A 69 12.29 -14.57 13.50
C ASP A 69 11.09 -13.65 13.79
N PHE A 70 10.85 -12.69 12.92
CA PHE A 70 9.67 -11.82 13.01
C PHE A 70 8.37 -12.61 12.89
N LEU A 71 8.27 -13.54 11.94
CA LEU A 71 7.12 -14.44 11.80
C LEU A 71 7.02 -15.49 12.93
N GLY A 72 8.12 -15.75 13.63
CA GLY A 72 8.15 -16.58 14.85
C GLY A 72 7.83 -15.80 16.14
N SER A 73 7.71 -14.48 16.07
CA SER A 73 7.43 -13.63 17.23
C SER A 73 5.94 -13.59 17.57
N ARG A 74 5.64 -13.24 18.83
CA ARG A 74 4.26 -12.99 19.29
C ARG A 74 3.62 -11.87 18.47
N GLY A 75 2.30 -11.99 18.26
CA GLY A 75 1.53 -11.00 17.52
C GLY A 75 0.12 -11.51 17.24
N ALA A 76 -0.66 -10.68 16.60
CA ALA A 76 -2.01 -11.01 16.10
C ALA A 76 -2.06 -10.59 14.63
N ARG A 77 -1.64 -11.50 13.74
CA ARG A 77 -1.42 -11.18 12.33
C ARG A 77 -2.20 -12.10 11.40
N THR A 78 -2.43 -11.65 10.19
CA THR A 78 -2.92 -12.48 9.09
C THR A 78 -1.86 -12.51 8.00
N LEU A 79 -1.45 -13.70 7.59
CA LEU A 79 -0.50 -13.93 6.52
C LEU A 79 -1.22 -14.53 5.29
N PHE A 80 -0.96 -13.97 4.12
CA PHE A 80 -1.45 -14.44 2.83
C PHE A 80 -0.29 -14.99 1.99
N PRO A 81 0.26 -16.17 2.31
CA PRO A 81 1.40 -16.71 1.61
C PRO A 81 0.96 -17.30 0.26
N PRO A 82 1.64 -16.97 -0.85
CA PRO A 82 1.41 -17.63 -2.11
C PRO A 82 1.96 -19.06 -2.09
N ILE A 83 1.27 -19.96 -2.76
CA ILE A 83 1.81 -21.30 -3.04
C ILE A 83 2.96 -21.21 -4.07
N ASN A 84 3.77 -22.27 -4.17
CA ASN A 84 4.94 -22.27 -5.06
C ASN A 84 4.61 -21.88 -6.50
N SER A 85 3.51 -22.40 -7.07
CA SER A 85 3.09 -22.04 -8.43
C SER A 85 2.82 -20.54 -8.59
N GLY A 86 2.26 -19.89 -7.58
CA GLY A 86 2.04 -18.43 -7.58
C GLY A 86 3.35 -17.65 -7.54
N VAL A 87 4.35 -18.14 -6.81
CA VAL A 87 5.71 -17.56 -6.82
C VAL A 87 6.40 -17.76 -8.16
N GLU A 88 6.27 -18.94 -8.77
CA GLU A 88 6.86 -19.22 -10.10
C GLU A 88 6.30 -18.30 -11.20
N VAL A 89 4.97 -18.06 -11.18
CA VAL A 89 4.34 -17.08 -12.07
C VAL A 89 4.93 -15.69 -11.87
N PHE A 90 5.05 -15.25 -10.61
CA PHE A 90 5.66 -13.97 -10.27
C PHE A 90 7.11 -13.85 -10.78
N LEU A 91 7.94 -14.87 -10.57
CA LEU A 91 9.33 -14.87 -11.04
C LEU A 91 9.40 -14.68 -12.55
N LYS A 92 8.57 -15.42 -13.28
CA LYS A 92 8.50 -15.35 -14.74
C LYS A 92 8.04 -13.98 -15.24
N GLU A 93 6.99 -13.41 -14.64
CA GLU A 93 6.45 -12.10 -15.02
C GLU A 93 7.46 -10.97 -14.81
N HIS A 94 8.29 -11.08 -13.75
CA HIS A 94 9.27 -10.04 -13.40
C HIS A 94 10.69 -10.35 -13.92
N GLY A 95 10.86 -11.41 -14.70
CA GLY A 95 12.14 -11.75 -15.33
C GLY A 95 13.21 -12.27 -14.37
N TYR A 96 12.84 -12.79 -13.21
CA TYR A 96 13.75 -13.45 -12.29
C TYR A 96 13.89 -14.93 -12.64
N ALA A 97 15.12 -15.45 -12.70
CA ALA A 97 15.34 -16.89 -12.92
C ALA A 97 15.07 -17.71 -11.65
N SER A 98 15.25 -17.11 -10.48
CA SER A 98 15.04 -17.76 -9.18
C SER A 98 14.76 -16.75 -8.07
N VAL A 99 14.36 -17.22 -6.88
CA VAL A 99 14.15 -16.37 -5.70
C VAL A 99 15.45 -15.67 -5.31
N GLU A 100 16.61 -16.26 -5.56
CA GLU A 100 17.93 -15.71 -5.25
C GLU A 100 18.25 -14.45 -6.05
N ASP A 101 17.62 -14.25 -7.20
CA ASP A 101 17.84 -13.08 -8.05
C ASP A 101 17.03 -11.86 -7.56
N ILE A 102 16.04 -12.09 -6.68
CA ILE A 102 15.24 -10.99 -6.11
C ILE A 102 16.10 -10.22 -5.10
N PRO A 103 16.21 -8.88 -5.18
CA PRO A 103 16.90 -8.09 -4.14
C PRO A 103 16.31 -8.33 -2.74
N ALA A 104 17.14 -8.46 -1.71
CA ALA A 104 16.69 -8.73 -0.34
C ALA A 104 15.69 -7.67 0.19
N SER A 105 15.90 -6.39 -0.17
CA SER A 105 14.98 -5.31 0.16
C SER A 105 13.60 -5.50 -0.49
N TYR A 106 13.56 -6.03 -1.71
CA TYR A 106 12.31 -6.30 -2.39
C TYR A 106 11.63 -7.56 -1.83
N CYS A 107 12.39 -8.55 -1.36
CA CYS A 107 11.85 -9.68 -0.60
C CYS A 107 11.13 -9.22 0.69
N ASP A 108 11.70 -8.25 1.43
CA ASP A 108 11.01 -7.64 2.59
C ASP A 108 9.70 -6.95 2.18
N THR A 109 9.73 -6.23 1.08
CA THR A 109 8.54 -5.57 0.52
C THR A 109 7.45 -6.58 0.14
N LEU A 110 7.82 -7.68 -0.51
CA LEU A 110 6.88 -8.76 -0.89
C LEU A 110 6.24 -9.43 0.35
N LEU A 111 7.03 -9.72 1.37
CA LEU A 111 6.50 -10.25 2.63
C LEU A 111 5.52 -9.27 3.28
N ARG A 112 5.88 -8.00 3.38
CA ARG A 112 5.04 -6.98 4.01
C ARG A 112 3.76 -6.73 3.22
N ALA A 113 3.75 -6.92 1.91
CA ALA A 113 2.55 -6.88 1.09
C ALA A 113 1.56 -8.01 1.43
N CYS A 114 2.06 -9.17 1.87
CA CYS A 114 1.27 -10.33 2.23
C CYS A 114 0.85 -10.37 3.71
N LEU A 115 1.15 -9.33 4.51
CA LEU A 115 0.96 -9.36 5.96
C LEU A 115 0.05 -8.22 6.44
N VAL A 116 -0.92 -8.56 7.30
CA VAL A 116 -1.82 -7.61 7.97
C VAL A 116 -1.65 -7.77 9.48
N GLU A 117 -1.51 -6.66 10.21
CA GLU A 117 -1.35 -6.61 11.68
C GLU A 117 -2.69 -6.77 12.42
N ARG A 118 -3.51 -7.71 11.97
CA ARG A 118 -4.80 -8.04 12.55
C ARG A 118 -5.17 -9.48 12.20
N ILE A 119 -5.90 -10.17 13.08
CA ILE A 119 -6.49 -11.47 12.77
C ILE A 119 -7.77 -11.27 11.95
N ILE A 120 -7.83 -11.89 10.78
CA ILE A 120 -8.98 -11.86 9.87
C ILE A 120 -9.36 -13.30 9.54
N TYR A 121 -10.56 -13.72 9.90
CA TYR A 121 -11.10 -15.01 9.46
C TYR A 121 -12.07 -14.81 8.31
N THR A 122 -12.06 -15.71 7.32
CA THR A 122 -12.90 -15.55 6.12
C THR A 122 -14.40 -15.66 6.41
N TYR A 123 -14.80 -16.33 7.49
CA TYR A 123 -16.21 -16.42 7.92
C TYR A 123 -16.74 -15.14 8.55
N ASP A 124 -15.87 -14.23 8.97
CA ASP A 124 -16.22 -12.93 9.54
C ASP A 124 -16.20 -11.80 8.49
N LEU A 125 -15.79 -12.12 7.25
CA LEU A 125 -15.65 -11.13 6.20
C LEU A 125 -17.02 -10.72 5.65
N PRO A 126 -17.32 -9.41 5.55
CA PRO A 126 -18.40 -8.91 4.70
C PRO A 126 -18.08 -9.18 3.22
N GLN A 127 -19.03 -8.91 2.34
CA GLN A 127 -18.84 -9.07 0.89
C GLN A 127 -17.61 -8.34 0.36
N THR A 128 -17.26 -7.22 0.95
CA THR A 128 -16.03 -6.46 0.67
C THR A 128 -15.42 -5.98 1.96
N GLN A 129 -14.16 -6.34 2.21
CA GLN A 129 -13.36 -5.89 3.35
C GLN A 129 -12.12 -5.19 2.84
N GLN A 130 -11.81 -4.04 3.42
CA GLN A 130 -10.56 -3.34 3.19
C GLN A 130 -9.74 -3.33 4.47
N GLU A 131 -8.49 -3.76 4.37
CA GLU A 131 -7.48 -3.69 5.42
C GLU A 131 -6.19 -3.07 4.86
N ASN A 132 -5.32 -2.57 5.70
CA ASN A 132 -3.99 -2.16 5.28
C ASN A 132 -2.98 -3.26 5.58
N ASN A 133 -2.15 -3.59 4.59
CA ASN A 133 -1.00 -4.47 4.82
C ASN A 133 0.12 -3.72 5.56
N GLN A 134 1.23 -4.39 5.87
CA GLN A 134 2.37 -3.77 6.56
C GLN A 134 3.10 -2.67 5.74
N LEU A 135 2.76 -2.49 4.49
CA LEU A 135 3.22 -1.35 3.68
C LEU A 135 2.26 -0.17 3.76
N ASP A 136 1.20 -0.25 4.58
CA ASP A 136 0.05 0.66 4.62
C ASP A 136 -0.66 0.80 3.26
N LEU A 137 -0.54 -0.20 2.41
CA LEU A 137 -1.26 -0.27 1.15
C LEU A 137 -2.60 -0.98 1.37
N PRO A 138 -3.68 -0.55 0.69
CA PRO A 138 -4.96 -1.19 0.81
C PRO A 138 -4.92 -2.63 0.27
N LEU A 139 -5.43 -3.54 1.07
CA LEU A 139 -5.68 -4.93 0.74
C LEU A 139 -7.18 -5.12 0.77
N ILE A 140 -7.79 -5.22 -0.41
CA ILE A 140 -9.24 -5.33 -0.57
C ILE A 140 -9.57 -6.79 -0.82
N ILE A 141 -10.29 -7.39 0.11
CA ILE A 141 -10.79 -8.76 0.01
C ILE A 141 -12.25 -8.69 -0.43
N GLN A 142 -12.57 -9.28 -1.56
CA GLN A 142 -13.92 -9.34 -2.11
C GLN A 142 -14.36 -10.80 -2.19
N THR A 143 -15.51 -11.08 -1.58
CA THR A 143 -16.18 -12.37 -1.72
C THR A 143 -17.28 -12.21 -2.76
N ASP A 144 -17.03 -12.71 -3.95
CA ASP A 144 -17.97 -12.66 -5.07
C ASP A 144 -18.74 -13.98 -5.13
N GLY A 145 -20.08 -13.88 -4.99
CA GLY A 145 -20.95 -15.05 -5.05
C GLY A 145 -20.97 -15.78 -6.40
N ASP A 146 -20.54 -15.11 -7.46
CA ASP A 146 -20.54 -15.63 -8.82
C ASP A 146 -19.22 -16.33 -9.18
N THR A 147 -18.14 -16.08 -8.46
CA THR A 147 -16.85 -16.69 -8.70
C THR A 147 -16.64 -17.86 -7.71
N VAL A 148 -16.54 -19.08 -8.26
CA VAL A 148 -16.38 -20.31 -7.48
C VAL A 148 -15.13 -21.08 -7.91
N ASP A 149 -14.57 -21.86 -6.98
CA ASP A 149 -13.48 -22.78 -7.25
C ASP A 149 -13.98 -24.10 -7.91
N ALA A 150 -13.07 -25.03 -8.14
CA ALA A 150 -13.39 -26.33 -8.73
C ALA A 150 -14.36 -27.18 -7.90
N ASP A 151 -14.48 -26.91 -6.60
CA ASP A 151 -15.41 -27.59 -5.68
C ASP A 151 -16.72 -26.78 -5.50
N HIS A 152 -17.00 -25.79 -6.35
CA HIS A 152 -18.15 -24.88 -6.29
C HIS A 152 -18.24 -24.04 -4.99
N MET A 153 -17.11 -23.79 -4.36
CA MET A 153 -17.01 -22.93 -3.19
C MET A 153 -16.73 -21.50 -3.62
N THR A 154 -17.47 -20.53 -3.08
CA THR A 154 -17.26 -19.10 -3.33
C THR A 154 -15.81 -18.68 -3.02
N LEU A 155 -15.19 -17.97 -3.97
CA LEU A 155 -13.84 -17.46 -3.82
C LEU A 155 -13.83 -16.11 -3.10
N SER A 156 -12.84 -15.92 -2.23
CA SER A 156 -12.45 -14.61 -1.73
C SER A 156 -11.21 -14.16 -2.50
N ILE A 157 -11.32 -13.04 -3.22
CA ILE A 157 -10.27 -12.51 -4.10
C ILE A 157 -9.67 -11.26 -3.48
N ILE A 158 -8.35 -11.21 -3.42
CA ILE A 158 -7.58 -10.09 -2.88
C ILE A 158 -7.12 -9.20 -4.03
N ASN A 159 -7.44 -7.90 -3.95
CA ASN A 159 -7.06 -6.88 -4.93
C ASN A 159 -7.39 -7.29 -6.38
N ARG A 160 -8.46 -8.07 -6.58
CA ARG A 160 -8.90 -8.64 -7.87
C ARG A 160 -7.85 -9.50 -8.57
N ARG A 161 -6.81 -9.95 -7.87
CA ARG A 161 -5.69 -10.68 -8.46
C ARG A 161 -5.51 -12.06 -7.86
N ALA A 162 -5.35 -12.15 -6.54
CA ALA A 162 -5.04 -13.41 -5.86
C ALA A 162 -6.27 -13.98 -5.19
N ALA A 163 -6.58 -15.25 -5.44
CA ALA A 163 -7.68 -15.95 -4.78
C ALA A 163 -7.18 -16.67 -3.52
N ILE A 164 -7.93 -16.54 -2.43
CA ILE A 164 -7.71 -17.36 -1.23
C ILE A 164 -8.09 -18.80 -1.53
N ILE A 165 -7.18 -19.73 -1.26
CA ILE A 165 -7.39 -21.15 -1.52
C ILE A 165 -8.33 -21.73 -0.47
N ASN A 166 -9.57 -22.04 -0.84
CA ASN A 166 -10.65 -22.45 0.06
C ASN A 166 -10.28 -23.66 0.94
N LYS A 167 -9.55 -24.61 0.41
CA LYS A 167 -9.13 -25.84 1.15
C LYS A 167 -8.10 -25.56 2.25
N LEU A 168 -7.39 -24.44 2.18
CA LEU A 168 -6.26 -24.12 3.05
C LEU A 168 -6.49 -22.86 3.90
N LYS A 169 -7.64 -22.21 3.72
CA LYS A 169 -7.93 -20.96 4.43
C LYS A 169 -8.23 -21.18 5.92
N ASN A 170 -8.07 -20.11 6.70
CA ASN A 170 -8.33 -20.10 8.16
C ASN A 170 -7.42 -21.05 8.95
N ASP A 171 -6.21 -21.34 8.47
CA ASP A 171 -5.26 -22.15 9.23
C ASP A 171 -4.74 -21.31 10.41
N SER A 172 -5.14 -21.70 11.63
CA SER A 172 -4.84 -20.97 12.85
C SER A 172 -3.48 -21.39 13.39
N VAL A 173 -2.63 -20.39 13.59
CA VAL A 173 -1.32 -20.53 14.23
C VAL A 173 -1.27 -19.70 15.52
N GLU A 174 -0.31 -19.97 16.42
CA GLU A 174 -0.22 -19.32 17.73
C GLU A 174 -0.16 -17.80 17.69
N ASN A 175 0.39 -17.23 16.62
CA ASN A 175 0.55 -15.78 16.46
C ASN A 175 -0.34 -15.19 15.37
N GLY A 176 -1.39 -15.91 14.94
CA GLY A 176 -2.36 -15.38 13.99
C GLY A 176 -3.08 -16.41 13.13
N VAL A 177 -3.42 -16.03 11.91
CA VAL A 177 -4.11 -16.88 10.95
C VAL A 177 -3.40 -16.82 9.59
N VAL A 178 -3.43 -17.93 8.85
CA VAL A 178 -2.83 -18.05 7.52
C VAL A 178 -3.91 -18.37 6.48
N HIS A 179 -3.88 -17.61 5.39
CA HIS A 179 -4.74 -17.81 4.23
C HIS A 179 -3.88 -17.97 2.98
N PRO A 180 -3.52 -19.18 2.60
CA PRO A 180 -2.80 -19.42 1.36
C PRO A 180 -3.53 -18.84 0.14
N VAL A 181 -2.76 -18.24 -0.77
CA VAL A 181 -3.27 -17.64 -2.00
C VAL A 181 -2.62 -18.28 -3.23
N ASP A 182 -3.33 -18.24 -4.35
CA ASP A 182 -2.89 -18.84 -5.62
C ASP A 182 -1.82 -18.01 -6.34
N GLN A 183 -1.72 -16.71 -6.05
CA GLN A 183 -0.76 -15.79 -6.69
C GLN A 183 -0.03 -14.93 -5.67
N MET A 184 1.17 -14.45 -6.04
CA MET A 184 1.92 -13.50 -5.21
C MET A 184 1.20 -12.16 -5.12
N LEU A 185 1.02 -11.68 -3.88
CA LEU A 185 0.59 -10.31 -3.64
C LEU A 185 1.78 -9.38 -3.89
N VAL A 186 1.77 -8.74 -5.03
CA VAL A 186 2.75 -7.70 -5.37
C VAL A 186 2.22 -6.38 -4.83
N PRO A 187 3.06 -5.55 -4.21
CA PRO A 187 2.62 -4.22 -3.79
C PRO A 187 2.25 -3.41 -5.03
N ASN A 188 0.97 -3.37 -5.31
CA ASN A 188 0.44 -2.44 -6.28
C ASN A 188 0.30 -1.10 -5.60
N THR A 189 1.02 -0.16 -6.11
CA THR A 189 1.15 1.18 -5.58
C THR A 189 -0.16 1.97 -5.64
N SER A 190 -1.09 1.55 -6.50
CA SER A 190 -2.44 2.13 -6.57
C SER A 190 -3.42 1.14 -7.18
N LEU A 191 -4.56 0.91 -6.51
CA LEU A 191 -5.67 0.14 -7.07
C LEU A 191 -6.14 0.72 -8.41
N GLY A 192 -6.14 2.05 -8.53
CA GLY A 192 -6.51 2.74 -9.75
C GLY A 192 -5.57 2.43 -10.91
N ALA A 193 -4.26 2.36 -10.68
CA ALA A 193 -3.28 2.00 -11.71
C ALA A 193 -3.45 0.54 -12.17
N THR A 194 -3.72 -0.39 -11.24
CA THR A 194 -4.02 -1.79 -11.57
C THR A 194 -5.29 -1.92 -12.40
N LEU A 195 -6.37 -1.26 -11.98
CA LEU A 195 -7.63 -1.27 -12.72
C LEU A 195 -7.50 -0.68 -14.12
N LEU A 196 -6.66 0.34 -14.26
CA LEU A 196 -6.35 0.97 -15.54
C LEU A 196 -5.57 0.01 -16.44
N ASP A 197 -4.58 -0.70 -15.90
CA ASP A 197 -3.78 -1.67 -16.62
C ASP A 197 -4.60 -2.87 -17.10
N GLU A 198 -5.50 -3.38 -16.26
CA GLU A 198 -6.35 -4.52 -16.58
C GLU A 198 -7.50 -4.20 -17.56
N ASN A 199 -7.97 -2.95 -17.62
CA ASN A 199 -9.20 -2.57 -18.32
C ASN A 199 -9.00 -1.52 -19.42
N HIS A 200 -7.82 -1.40 -20.01
CA HIS A 200 -7.50 -0.34 -20.98
C HIS A 200 -7.98 -0.61 -22.43
N SER A 201 -8.72 -1.67 -22.68
CA SER A 201 -9.12 -2.08 -24.04
C SER A 201 -9.94 -1.03 -24.80
N GLU A 202 -10.67 -0.15 -24.11
CA GLU A 202 -11.46 0.92 -24.72
C GLU A 202 -10.73 2.26 -24.83
N PHE A 203 -9.56 2.41 -24.22
CA PHE A 203 -8.76 3.63 -24.16
C PHE A 203 -7.27 3.38 -24.36
N THR A 204 -6.96 2.53 -25.34
CA THR A 204 -5.59 2.05 -25.62
C THR A 204 -4.62 3.18 -25.95
N ILE A 205 -5.08 4.22 -26.67
CA ILE A 205 -4.27 5.39 -27.05
C ILE A 205 -3.91 6.19 -25.80
N PHE A 206 -4.90 6.45 -24.95
CA PHE A 206 -4.70 7.22 -23.72
C PHE A 206 -3.81 6.48 -22.72
N TYR A 207 -4.02 5.18 -22.55
CA TYR A 207 -3.21 4.32 -21.69
C TYR A 207 -1.74 4.29 -22.15
N GLU A 208 -1.50 4.05 -23.44
CA GLU A 208 -0.15 4.00 -23.97
C GLU A 208 0.56 5.37 -23.88
N ALA A 209 -0.17 6.45 -24.02
CA ALA A 209 0.36 7.79 -23.80
C ALA A 209 0.77 8.03 -22.34
N LEU A 210 -0.04 7.61 -21.36
CA LEU A 210 0.31 7.65 -19.93
C LEU A 210 1.57 6.82 -19.64
N ARG A 211 1.65 5.62 -20.22
CA ARG A 211 2.80 4.73 -20.06
C ARG A 211 4.09 5.38 -20.61
N ARG A 212 4.08 5.90 -21.82
CA ARG A 212 5.25 6.53 -22.47
C ARG A 212 5.69 7.82 -21.80
N THR A 213 4.79 8.55 -21.20
CA THR A 213 5.10 9.78 -20.47
C THR A 213 5.53 9.54 -19.01
N GLY A 214 5.50 8.29 -18.52
CA GLY A 214 5.81 7.96 -17.12
C GLY A 214 4.75 8.44 -16.11
N LEU A 215 3.62 8.99 -16.59
CA LEU A 215 2.53 9.44 -15.74
C LEU A 215 1.80 8.25 -15.11
N LEU A 216 1.80 7.09 -15.77
CA LEU A 216 1.24 5.86 -15.20
C LEU A 216 1.95 5.48 -13.89
N ASP A 217 3.30 5.57 -13.87
CA ASP A 217 4.09 5.31 -12.66
C ASP A 217 3.80 6.34 -11.56
N SER A 218 3.53 7.59 -11.95
CA SER A 218 3.14 8.65 -11.00
C SER A 218 1.76 8.39 -10.40
N LEU A 219 0.80 7.93 -11.19
CA LEU A 219 -0.53 7.52 -10.73
C LEU A 219 -0.49 6.27 -9.85
N ALA A 220 0.52 5.44 -10.03
CA ALA A 220 0.76 4.27 -9.21
C ALA A 220 1.28 4.61 -7.80
N ARG A 221 1.78 5.81 -7.56
CA ARG A 221 2.30 6.22 -6.25
C ARG A 221 1.16 6.41 -5.27
N TYR A 222 1.20 5.65 -4.21
CA TYR A 222 0.25 5.73 -3.11
C TYR A 222 0.78 6.58 -1.94
N ARG A 223 2.10 6.59 -1.75
CA ARG A 223 2.79 7.39 -0.73
C ARG A 223 3.53 8.56 -1.34
N ASP A 224 3.59 9.64 -0.59
CA ASP A 224 4.44 10.79 -0.88
C ASP A 224 5.86 10.51 -0.35
N GLU A 225 6.71 9.94 -1.20
CA GLU A 225 8.10 9.60 -0.86
C GLU A 225 8.94 10.83 -0.50
N ASP A 226 8.65 11.97 -1.10
CA ASP A 226 9.31 13.23 -0.77
C ASP A 226 8.97 13.65 0.67
N TYR A 227 7.73 13.43 1.10
CA TYR A 227 7.32 13.68 2.47
C TYR A 227 7.99 12.71 3.45
N GLU A 228 8.11 11.42 3.14
CA GLU A 228 8.78 10.44 3.99
C GLU A 228 10.26 10.81 4.17
N THR A 229 10.97 11.11 3.08
CA THR A 229 12.37 11.55 3.11
C THR A 229 12.53 12.86 3.88
N TRP A 230 11.63 13.82 3.66
CA TRP A 230 11.65 15.09 4.37
C TRP A 230 11.42 14.90 5.88
N LYS A 231 10.49 14.04 6.26
CA LYS A 231 10.18 13.68 7.64
C LYS A 231 11.39 13.09 8.37
N GLU A 232 12.15 12.22 7.71
CA GLU A 232 13.36 11.63 8.26
C GLU A 232 14.47 12.67 8.45
N ASN A 233 14.70 13.53 7.46
CA ASN A 233 15.73 14.55 7.47
C ASN A 233 15.42 15.72 8.42
N TYR A 234 14.14 16.00 8.69
CA TYR A 234 13.69 17.10 9.52
C TYR A 234 12.76 16.67 10.67
N PRO A 235 13.19 15.78 11.57
CA PRO A 235 12.33 15.19 12.60
C PRO A 235 11.79 16.24 13.60
N LYS A 236 12.47 17.38 13.74
CA LYS A 236 12.06 18.48 14.63
C LYS A 236 11.12 19.49 13.99
N PHE A 237 10.97 19.46 12.68
CA PHE A 237 10.09 20.39 11.99
C PHE A 237 8.64 19.94 12.16
N ARG A 238 7.84 20.76 12.80
CA ARG A 238 6.39 20.55 12.96
C ARG A 238 5.68 21.59 12.11
N PRO A 239 5.22 21.24 10.89
CA PRO A 239 4.42 22.19 10.12
C PRO A 239 3.14 22.48 10.90
N ASN A 240 2.91 23.75 11.14
CA ASN A 240 1.68 24.19 11.74
C ASN A 240 0.58 24.22 10.67
N ILE A 241 -0.24 23.18 10.67
CA ILE A 241 -1.24 22.97 9.60
C ILE A 241 -2.51 23.77 9.86
N VAL A 242 -2.79 24.17 11.10
CA VAL A 242 -4.12 24.67 11.45
C VAL A 242 -4.18 26.17 11.64
N CYS A 243 -3.28 26.83 12.34
CA CYS A 243 -3.46 28.22 12.74
C CYS A 243 -2.20 29.08 12.79
N GLY A 244 -1.04 28.62 12.40
CA GLY A 244 0.21 29.40 12.54
C GLY A 244 0.64 29.65 13.98
N HIS A 245 0.04 28.99 14.95
CA HIS A 245 0.39 29.09 16.37
C HIS A 245 1.15 27.88 16.86
N ASP A 246 2.29 28.12 17.45
CA ASP A 246 3.21 27.14 18.01
C ASP A 246 2.81 26.71 19.42
N THR A 247 1.52 26.54 19.68
CA THR A 247 1.03 26.08 20.98
C THR A 247 0.60 24.63 20.88
N ASP A 248 1.11 23.79 21.74
CA ASP A 248 0.91 22.34 21.78
C ASP A 248 -0.58 21.88 21.82
N ILE A 249 -1.48 22.80 22.09
CA ILE A 249 -2.92 22.52 22.22
C ILE A 249 -3.65 22.58 20.89
N PHE A 250 -3.14 23.32 19.90
CA PHE A 250 -3.81 23.60 18.62
C PHE A 250 -3.02 23.12 17.37
N THR A 251 -1.86 22.53 17.55
CA THR A 251 -1.08 21.95 16.46
C THR A 251 -1.53 20.53 16.18
N ALA A 252 -2.08 20.30 14.99
CA ALA A 252 -2.29 18.93 14.52
C ALA A 252 -0.94 18.20 14.49
N LYS A 253 -0.91 16.97 15.02
CA LYS A 253 0.26 16.10 14.85
C LYS A 253 0.52 15.93 13.35
N ARG A 254 1.79 16.05 12.96
CA ARG A 254 2.22 15.67 11.63
C ARG A 254 1.83 14.22 11.38
N PRO A 255 1.12 13.90 10.31
CA PRO A 255 0.78 12.52 10.00
C PRO A 255 2.06 11.68 9.83
N ASP A 256 2.00 10.43 10.24
CA ASP A 256 3.14 9.52 10.10
C ASP A 256 3.43 9.20 8.64
N HIS A 257 2.40 9.15 7.82
CA HIS A 257 2.49 8.96 6.38
C HIS A 257 1.61 9.98 5.66
N ARG A 258 2.02 10.35 4.45
CA ARG A 258 1.22 11.17 3.56
C ARG A 258 0.87 10.35 2.33
N TYR A 259 -0.42 10.24 2.05
CA TYR A 259 -0.93 9.46 0.94
C TYR A 259 -1.32 10.37 -0.21
N SER A 260 -1.06 9.91 -1.44
CA SER A 260 -1.48 10.57 -2.67
C SER A 260 -2.71 9.87 -3.22
N GLY A 261 -3.71 10.64 -3.61
CA GLY A 261 -4.88 10.15 -4.32
C GLY A 261 -5.06 10.94 -5.60
N PHE A 262 -5.50 10.29 -6.66
CA PHE A 262 -5.69 10.92 -7.97
C PHE A 262 -7.09 10.62 -8.51
N THR A 263 -7.63 11.59 -9.25
CA THR A 263 -8.79 11.39 -10.11
C THR A 263 -8.33 11.48 -11.55
N LEU A 264 -8.49 10.40 -12.33
CA LEU A 264 -8.11 10.36 -13.74
C LEU A 264 -9.34 10.45 -14.64
N LEU A 265 -9.34 11.45 -15.53
CA LEU A 265 -10.34 11.63 -16.57
C LEU A 265 -9.86 10.92 -17.84
N ILE A 266 -10.38 9.72 -18.09
CA ILE A 266 -9.95 8.87 -19.20
C ILE A 266 -10.68 9.23 -20.48
N VAL A 267 -9.95 9.26 -21.60
CA VAL A 267 -10.50 9.50 -22.94
C VAL A 267 -10.55 8.18 -23.70
N PRO A 268 -11.77 7.65 -24.04
CA PRO A 268 -11.89 6.47 -24.88
C PRO A 268 -11.36 6.66 -26.29
N ASP A 269 -10.85 5.60 -26.90
CA ASP A 269 -10.32 5.61 -28.28
C ASP A 269 -11.34 6.10 -29.31
N GLN A 270 -12.61 5.79 -29.11
CA GLN A 270 -13.70 6.20 -29.99
C GLN A 270 -13.80 7.73 -30.11
N VAL A 271 -13.51 8.47 -29.04
CA VAL A 271 -13.52 9.94 -29.05
C VAL A 271 -12.44 10.48 -29.99
N PHE A 272 -11.27 9.85 -30.06
CA PHE A 272 -10.24 10.24 -31.01
C PHE A 272 -10.65 9.99 -32.46
N TYR A 273 -11.29 8.86 -32.76
CA TYR A 273 -11.77 8.54 -34.09
C TYR A 273 -12.93 9.43 -34.54
N ASP A 274 -13.85 9.77 -33.65
CA ASP A 274 -15.01 10.59 -33.97
C ASP A 274 -14.67 12.07 -34.12
N LYS A 275 -13.82 12.58 -33.24
CA LYS A 275 -13.51 14.01 -33.18
C LYS A 275 -12.32 14.42 -34.06
N TYR A 276 -11.40 13.51 -34.27
CA TYR A 276 -10.15 13.73 -34.99
C TYR A 276 -9.89 12.66 -36.06
N GLY A 277 -10.95 12.22 -36.76
CA GLY A 277 -10.89 11.13 -37.73
C GLY A 277 -9.99 11.41 -38.95
N ASP A 278 -9.64 12.67 -39.20
CA ASP A 278 -8.62 13.08 -40.16
C ASP A 278 -7.19 12.73 -39.70
N ARG A 279 -6.98 12.53 -38.41
CA ARG A 279 -5.67 12.26 -37.77
C ARG A 279 -5.58 10.89 -37.13
N PHE A 280 -6.71 10.31 -36.73
CA PHE A 280 -6.78 9.02 -36.07
C PHE A 280 -7.72 8.08 -36.82
N ASN A 281 -7.25 6.87 -37.10
CA ASN A 281 -8.08 5.78 -37.60
C ASN A 281 -7.69 4.44 -36.96
N LYS A 282 -8.58 3.47 -37.07
CA LYS A 282 -8.42 2.14 -36.44
C LYS A 282 -7.24 1.33 -37.03
N ASN A 283 -6.85 1.61 -38.26
CA ASN A 283 -5.78 0.89 -38.97
C ASN A 283 -4.37 1.41 -38.67
N MET A 284 -4.26 2.56 -37.99
CA MET A 284 -2.95 3.09 -37.57
C MET A 284 -2.32 2.19 -36.51
N THR A 285 -1.01 2.08 -36.58
CA THR A 285 -0.22 1.47 -35.50
C THR A 285 -0.28 2.34 -34.25
N MET A 286 0.03 1.74 -33.10
CA MET A 286 0.03 2.51 -31.84
C MET A 286 1.03 3.66 -31.88
N ASP A 287 2.20 3.48 -32.51
CA ASP A 287 3.20 4.53 -32.66
C ASP A 287 2.68 5.72 -33.49
N GLU A 288 1.99 5.45 -34.59
CA GLU A 288 1.36 6.48 -35.41
C GLU A 288 0.27 7.24 -34.64
N LYS A 289 -0.51 6.54 -33.81
CA LYS A 289 -1.53 7.16 -32.96
C LYS A 289 -0.91 8.06 -31.89
N ILE A 290 0.17 7.62 -31.25
CA ILE A 290 0.89 8.44 -30.28
C ILE A 290 1.55 9.65 -30.96
N ASP A 291 2.08 9.49 -32.17
CA ASP A 291 2.63 10.58 -32.96
C ASP A 291 1.58 11.63 -33.33
N ALA A 292 0.37 11.18 -33.68
CA ALA A 292 -0.75 12.05 -33.96
C ALA A 292 -1.19 12.82 -32.69
N LEU A 293 -1.24 12.13 -31.55
CA LEU A 293 -1.57 12.75 -30.26
C LEU A 293 -0.51 13.77 -29.83
N TYR A 294 0.76 13.44 -30.05
CA TYR A 294 1.89 14.36 -29.80
C TYR A 294 1.75 15.65 -30.61
N LYS A 295 1.50 15.54 -31.93
CA LYS A 295 1.27 16.69 -32.80
C LYS A 295 0.10 17.55 -32.38
N LEU A 296 -0.99 16.91 -31.95
CA LEU A 296 -2.17 17.62 -31.43
C LEU A 296 -1.83 18.41 -30.17
N ALA A 297 -1.00 17.85 -29.28
CA ALA A 297 -0.51 18.53 -28.10
C ALA A 297 0.45 19.69 -28.47
N GLU A 298 1.34 19.49 -29.44
CA GLU A 298 2.22 20.58 -29.95
C GLU A 298 1.43 21.75 -30.50
N GLU A 299 0.40 21.52 -31.30
CA GLU A 299 -0.49 22.55 -31.81
C GLU A 299 -1.17 23.31 -30.69
N LYS A 300 -1.72 22.58 -29.70
CA LYS A 300 -2.43 23.17 -28.57
C LYS A 300 -1.57 24.08 -27.71
N TYR A 301 -0.32 23.68 -27.41
CA TYR A 301 0.57 24.44 -26.54
C TYR A 301 1.63 25.28 -27.27
N GLY A 302 1.69 25.15 -28.57
CA GLY A 302 2.72 25.81 -29.42
C GLY A 302 2.48 27.29 -29.69
N ASP A 303 1.26 27.81 -29.43
CA ASP A 303 0.95 29.22 -29.60
C ASP A 303 1.70 30.11 -28.60
N THR A 304 1.80 31.42 -28.94
CA THR A 304 2.58 32.37 -28.17
C THR A 304 2.08 32.55 -26.74
N GLN A 305 0.74 32.50 -26.53
CA GLN A 305 0.12 32.71 -25.24
C GLN A 305 0.37 31.50 -24.32
N SER A 306 0.14 30.29 -24.82
CA SER A 306 0.41 29.05 -24.09
C SER A 306 1.91 28.92 -23.77
N SER A 307 2.77 29.19 -24.71
CA SER A 307 4.23 29.18 -24.50
C SER A 307 4.69 30.15 -23.42
N SER A 308 4.03 31.30 -23.28
CA SER A 308 4.30 32.26 -22.21
C SER A 308 3.80 31.79 -20.85
N ILE A 309 2.55 31.31 -20.77
CA ILE A 309 1.92 30.84 -19.54
C ILE A 309 2.72 29.69 -18.93
N PHE A 310 3.12 28.72 -19.74
CA PHE A 310 3.90 27.55 -19.27
C PHE A 310 5.42 27.82 -19.20
N GLY A 311 5.85 29.05 -19.51
CA GLY A 311 7.26 29.43 -19.46
C GLY A 311 8.15 28.62 -20.38
N LEU A 312 7.62 28.18 -21.54
CA LEU A 312 8.33 27.32 -22.50
C LEU A 312 9.51 28.05 -23.19
N ASN A 313 9.41 29.35 -23.31
CA ASN A 313 10.44 30.21 -23.87
C ASN A 313 11.50 30.65 -22.85
N LYS A 314 11.37 30.26 -21.57
CA LYS A 314 12.41 30.53 -20.57
C LYS A 314 13.62 29.63 -20.81
N VAL A 315 14.81 30.20 -20.63
CA VAL A 315 16.06 29.44 -20.64
C VAL A 315 16.11 28.49 -19.45
N VAL A 316 16.55 27.27 -19.71
CA VAL A 316 16.68 26.26 -18.63
C VAL A 316 17.86 26.66 -17.74
N PRO A 317 17.67 26.76 -16.41
CA PRO A 317 18.75 27.06 -15.48
C PRO A 317 19.90 26.05 -15.62
N ASN A 318 21.14 26.57 -15.54
CA ASN A 318 22.39 25.79 -15.66
C ASN A 318 22.60 25.08 -17.02
N ASN A 319 21.88 25.48 -18.08
CA ASN A 319 22.11 24.95 -19.39
C ASN A 319 23.24 25.79 -20.08
N ALA A 320 24.38 25.15 -20.30
CA ALA A 320 25.55 25.79 -20.94
C ALA A 320 25.26 26.30 -22.35
N GLU A 321 24.28 25.73 -23.06
CA GLU A 321 23.91 26.11 -24.42
C GLU A 321 22.85 27.23 -24.48
N GLY A 322 22.34 27.68 -23.33
CA GLY A 322 21.31 28.71 -23.23
C GLY A 322 19.98 28.36 -23.89
N LYS A 323 19.70 27.06 -24.07
CA LYS A 323 18.46 26.59 -24.69
C LYS A 323 17.25 26.78 -23.79
N THR A 324 16.10 27.07 -24.41
CA THR A 324 14.79 27.16 -23.72
C THR A 324 14.22 25.81 -23.44
N TYR A 325 13.20 25.75 -22.53
CA TYR A 325 12.46 24.50 -22.24
C TYR A 325 11.86 23.89 -23.52
N LYS A 326 11.32 24.73 -24.43
CA LYS A 326 10.78 24.27 -25.71
C LYS A 326 11.85 23.62 -26.58
N GLN A 327 13.03 24.20 -26.67
CA GLN A 327 14.12 23.66 -27.48
C GLN A 327 14.68 22.34 -26.96
N LEU A 328 14.68 22.14 -25.64
CA LEU A 328 15.23 20.94 -25.05
C LEU A 328 14.24 19.80 -24.94
N PHE A 329 12.96 20.07 -24.58
CA PHE A 329 12.03 19.06 -24.16
C PHE A 329 10.86 18.81 -25.11
N TRP A 330 10.74 19.59 -26.22
CA TRP A 330 9.74 19.36 -27.26
C TRP A 330 10.25 18.39 -28.31
N ASN A 331 10.50 17.17 -27.89
CA ASN A 331 10.92 16.09 -28.77
C ASN A 331 10.48 14.73 -28.16
N LYS A 332 10.49 13.69 -28.99
CA LYS A 332 10.05 12.35 -28.60
C LYS A 332 10.98 11.62 -27.61
N ASN A 333 12.20 12.12 -27.41
CA ASN A 333 13.14 11.53 -26.45
C ASN A 333 12.93 12.05 -25.01
N SER A 334 12.08 13.05 -24.84
CA SER A 334 11.82 13.70 -23.55
C SER A 334 10.34 13.64 -23.12
N LEU A 335 9.62 12.60 -23.52
CA LEU A 335 8.19 12.43 -23.20
C LEU A 335 7.88 12.47 -21.71
N THR A 336 8.81 12.02 -20.87
CA THR A 336 8.64 12.01 -19.40
C THR A 336 8.83 13.38 -18.75
N HIS A 337 9.36 14.36 -19.48
CA HIS A 337 9.58 15.68 -18.90
C HIS A 337 8.25 16.45 -18.80
N SER A 338 7.99 17.08 -17.64
CA SER A 338 6.72 17.79 -17.34
C SER A 338 6.38 18.93 -18.31
N ARG A 339 7.36 19.46 -19.07
CA ARG A 339 7.16 20.50 -20.09
C ARG A 339 7.15 19.95 -21.52
N ASN A 340 7.14 18.64 -21.68
CA ASN A 340 6.86 18.00 -22.97
C ASN A 340 5.37 18.17 -23.31
N PRO A 341 5.01 18.50 -24.57
CA PRO A 341 3.63 18.79 -24.93
C PRO A 341 2.67 17.63 -24.63
N LEU A 342 3.10 16.38 -24.87
CA LEU A 342 2.27 15.21 -24.58
C LEU A 342 2.08 15.02 -23.07
N ASN A 343 3.13 15.17 -22.27
CA ASN A 343 3.04 15.09 -20.81
C ASN A 343 2.12 16.19 -20.26
N MET A 344 2.27 17.43 -20.77
CA MET A 344 1.40 18.55 -20.41
C MET A 344 -0.07 18.25 -20.73
N LEU A 345 -0.36 17.69 -21.92
CA LEU A 345 -1.74 17.34 -22.31
C LEU A 345 -2.36 16.34 -21.35
N LEU A 346 -1.64 15.27 -21.04
CA LEU A 346 -2.14 14.21 -20.17
C LEU A 346 -2.27 14.65 -18.70
N SER A 347 -1.37 15.52 -18.22
CA SER A 347 -1.43 16.04 -16.85
C SER A 347 -2.71 16.83 -16.57
N TYR A 348 -3.37 17.41 -17.57
CA TYR A 348 -4.69 18.04 -17.40
C TYR A 348 -5.83 17.05 -17.14
N HIS A 349 -5.60 15.78 -17.37
CA HIS A 349 -6.56 14.71 -17.09
C HIS A 349 -6.39 14.09 -15.69
N ILE A 350 -5.41 14.57 -14.93
CA ILE A 350 -5.07 14.08 -13.59
C ILE A 350 -5.36 15.20 -12.57
N LEU A 351 -6.25 14.92 -11.61
CA LEU A 351 -6.66 15.83 -10.53
C LEU A 351 -6.23 15.28 -9.18
#